data_4a901ffde53014ea4c2414beee32ec5b
#
_entry.id   4a901ffde53014ea4c2414beee32ec5b
#
_cell.length_a   1.000
_cell.length_b   1.000
_cell.length_c   1.000
_cell.angle_alpha   90.00
_cell.angle_beta   90.00
_cell.angle_gamma   90.00
#
_symmetry.space_group_name_H-M   'P 1'
#
loop_
_entity.id
_entity.type
_entity.pdbx_description
1 polymer ?
#
loop_
_entity_poly.entity_id
_entity_poly.type
_entity_poly.pdbx_seq_one_letter_code
_entity_poly.pdbx_strand_id
1 'polypeptide(L)'
;MRPTFTSSHRGGSGSPLVCLHGFTDTWRTWDLVLPALERRHDVFAPTLPGHAGGPSLDRPFGVNEAVDALERMMDVAGLTSAHIAGNSLGGFLALQLAARGRATSVVALAPAGGWRRDDPLFSDAIVEHFTAMQELARAAAPYADSIVASAEGRRRATEFITTEFEHIPAELIAHQICGVAACTDVGPVLEVAVRDGWELAAERITCPVRIVWGSNDKVLPWPSAAARFREEWLPHADWVVLDDVGHCAQLDTPLEVAELIG
;
A
#
# COMPACT_ATOMS: atom_id res chain seq x y z
N MET A 1 4.35 6.36 24.38
CA MET A 1 4.42 7.73 23.79
C MET A 1 3.59 7.70 22.52
N ARG A 2 2.79 8.73 22.19
CA ARG A 2 2.05 8.71 20.93
C ARG A 2 3.06 8.82 19.77
N PRO A 3 2.97 7.98 18.72
CA PRO A 3 3.89 8.07 17.60
C PRO A 3 3.73 9.41 16.88
N THR A 4 4.84 9.95 16.40
CA THR A 4 4.83 11.11 15.51
C THR A 4 4.68 10.60 14.09
N PHE A 5 3.65 11.06 13.39
CA PHE A 5 3.47 10.76 11.97
C PHE A 5 4.15 11.84 11.13
N THR A 6 4.92 11.40 10.15
CA THR A 6 5.62 12.29 9.20
C THR A 6 5.05 12.12 7.80
N SER A 7 5.15 13.18 7.01
CA SER A 7 4.57 13.21 5.66
C SER A 7 5.30 12.34 4.64
N SER A 8 6.57 12.05 4.87
CA SER A 8 7.37 11.25 3.96
C SER A 8 8.70 10.83 4.57
N HIS A 9 9.35 9.88 3.91
CA HIS A 9 10.78 9.58 4.04
C HIS A 9 11.48 9.88 2.72
N ARG A 10 12.74 10.32 2.78
CA ARG A 10 13.65 10.39 1.64
C ARG A 10 15.04 9.96 2.05
N GLY A 11 15.65 9.06 1.28
CA GLY A 11 16.97 8.53 1.55
C GLY A 11 17.61 7.85 0.35
N GLY A 12 18.90 7.54 0.48
CA GLY A 12 19.66 6.89 -0.58
C GLY A 12 20.13 7.84 -1.69
N SER A 13 20.60 7.24 -2.77
CA SER A 13 21.07 7.94 -3.97
C SER A 13 21.05 7.00 -5.17
N GLY A 14 20.85 7.53 -6.38
CA GLY A 14 20.78 6.74 -7.61
C GLY A 14 19.55 7.05 -8.42
N SER A 15 18.97 6.04 -9.09
CA SER A 15 17.74 6.22 -9.85
C SER A 15 16.56 6.54 -8.92
N PRO A 16 15.65 7.47 -9.31
CA PRO A 16 14.52 7.82 -8.47
C PRO A 16 13.54 6.66 -8.30
N LEU A 17 13.13 6.40 -7.07
CA LEU A 17 12.14 5.40 -6.70
C LEU A 17 11.09 6.00 -5.77
N VAL A 18 9.82 5.83 -6.09
CA VAL A 18 8.69 6.22 -5.23
C VAL A 18 8.07 4.96 -4.62
N CYS A 19 7.88 4.95 -3.29
CA CYS A 19 7.27 3.83 -2.56
C CYS A 19 5.93 4.25 -1.96
N LEU A 20 4.82 3.67 -2.44
CA LEU A 20 3.45 4.00 -2.05
C LEU A 20 2.86 2.91 -1.14
N HIS A 21 2.43 3.31 0.06
CA HIS A 21 1.86 2.39 1.05
C HIS A 21 0.40 2.02 0.76
N GLY A 22 -0.12 1.02 1.48
CA GLY A 22 -1.50 0.57 1.40
C GLY A 22 -2.49 1.47 2.16
N PHE A 23 -3.78 1.17 2.00
CA PHE A 23 -4.85 1.88 2.69
C PHE A 23 -4.68 1.80 4.22
N THR A 24 -4.92 2.90 4.90
CA THR A 24 -4.80 3.11 6.36
C THR A 24 -3.38 3.05 6.95
N ASP A 25 -2.35 2.75 6.16
CA ASP A 25 -0.97 2.68 6.62
C ASP A 25 -0.25 4.05 6.47
N THR A 26 1.07 4.05 6.60
CA THR A 26 1.97 5.19 6.41
C THR A 26 3.19 4.75 5.59
N TRP A 27 4.05 5.68 5.20
CA TRP A 27 5.30 5.34 4.50
C TRP A 27 6.17 4.34 5.27
N ARG A 28 6.01 4.22 6.58
CA ARG A 28 6.82 3.32 7.43
C ARG A 28 6.58 1.83 7.18
N THR A 29 5.56 1.45 6.44
CA THR A 29 5.41 0.06 5.95
C THR A 29 6.62 -0.41 5.16
N TRP A 30 7.43 0.53 4.65
CA TRP A 30 8.65 0.26 3.89
C TRP A 30 9.92 0.20 4.74
N ASP A 31 9.86 0.46 6.06
CA ASP A 31 11.03 0.53 6.95
C ASP A 31 11.99 -0.65 6.79
N LEU A 32 11.47 -1.87 6.61
CA LEU A 32 12.28 -3.09 6.49
C LEU A 32 12.96 -3.24 5.11
N VAL A 33 12.42 -2.60 4.09
CA VAL A 33 12.91 -2.67 2.70
C VAL A 33 13.84 -1.50 2.37
N LEU A 34 13.61 -0.34 2.97
CA LEU A 34 14.35 0.91 2.70
C LEU A 34 15.88 0.72 2.73
N PRO A 35 16.51 0.06 3.73
CA PRO A 35 17.97 -0.08 3.76
C PRO A 35 18.56 -0.80 2.56
N ALA A 36 17.78 -1.68 1.91
CA ALA A 36 18.21 -2.38 0.71
C ALA A 36 18.02 -1.51 -0.55
N LEU A 37 16.89 -0.81 -0.65
CA LEU A 37 16.55 0.04 -1.78
C LEU A 37 17.45 1.28 -1.87
N GLU A 38 17.77 1.91 -0.75
CA GLU A 38 18.60 3.12 -0.65
C GLU A 38 20.06 2.93 -1.09
N ARG A 39 20.50 1.68 -1.22
CA ARG A 39 21.83 1.40 -1.79
C ARG A 39 21.91 1.69 -3.30
N ARG A 40 20.78 1.73 -4.00
CA ARG A 40 20.71 1.87 -5.45
C ARG A 40 19.81 2.98 -5.94
N HIS A 41 18.91 3.47 -5.07
CA HIS A 41 17.87 4.41 -5.43
C HIS A 41 17.89 5.65 -4.54
N ASP A 42 17.52 6.81 -5.12
CA ASP A 42 17.01 7.97 -4.38
C ASP A 42 15.54 7.68 -4.07
N VAL A 43 15.28 7.15 -2.89
CA VAL A 43 13.96 6.69 -2.47
C VAL A 43 13.15 7.85 -1.91
N PHE A 44 11.94 8.02 -2.42
CA PHE A 44 10.91 8.90 -1.86
C PHE A 44 9.69 8.05 -1.47
N ALA A 45 9.40 7.96 -0.18
CA ALA A 45 8.24 7.24 0.34
C ALA A 45 7.29 8.25 1.00
N PRO A 46 6.27 8.77 0.29
CA PRO A 46 5.28 9.67 0.86
C PRO A 46 4.23 8.92 1.68
N THR A 47 3.70 9.56 2.73
CA THR A 47 2.42 9.17 3.30
C THR A 47 1.31 9.69 2.39
N LEU A 48 0.42 8.79 1.98
CA LEU A 48 -0.67 9.10 1.06
C LEU A 48 -1.60 10.19 1.62
N PRO A 49 -2.22 11.02 0.75
CA PRO A 49 -3.21 11.98 1.17
C PRO A 49 -4.35 11.33 1.96
N GLY A 50 -4.84 11.99 3.00
CA GLY A 50 -5.90 11.49 3.88
C GLY A 50 -5.46 10.46 4.93
N HIS A 51 -4.18 10.06 4.92
CA HIS A 51 -3.59 9.12 5.88
C HIS A 51 -2.81 9.84 6.99
N ALA A 52 -2.53 9.12 8.08
CA ALA A 52 -1.89 9.68 9.27
C ALA A 52 -0.49 10.27 8.97
N GLY A 53 -0.35 11.59 9.02
CA GLY A 53 0.86 12.33 8.67
C GLY A 53 0.95 12.76 7.20
N GLY A 54 0.07 12.27 6.34
CA GLY A 54 -0.06 12.74 4.95
C GLY A 54 -0.80 14.08 4.84
N PRO A 55 -0.80 14.69 3.66
CA PRO A 55 -1.57 15.91 3.43
C PRO A 55 -3.08 15.63 3.55
N SER A 56 -3.84 16.61 4.05
CA SER A 56 -5.30 16.54 4.02
C SER A 56 -5.81 16.66 2.58
N LEU A 57 -6.97 16.07 2.32
CA LEU A 57 -7.71 16.25 1.08
C LEU A 57 -8.82 17.29 1.32
N ASP A 58 -8.81 18.38 0.55
CA ASP A 58 -9.82 19.46 0.64
C ASP A 58 -11.18 19.06 0.04
N ARG A 59 -11.29 17.88 -0.54
CA ARG A 59 -12.48 17.36 -1.23
C ARG A 59 -12.68 15.88 -0.89
N PRO A 60 -13.89 15.32 -1.15
CA PRO A 60 -14.10 13.90 -1.05
C PRO A 60 -13.04 13.15 -1.86
N PHE A 61 -12.49 12.10 -1.28
CA PHE A 61 -11.47 11.29 -1.92
C PHE A 61 -12.04 10.65 -3.19
N GLY A 62 -11.28 10.77 -4.28
CA GLY A 62 -11.48 10.02 -5.51
C GLY A 62 -10.13 9.52 -5.98
N VAL A 63 -10.11 8.51 -6.84
CA VAL A 63 -8.86 7.98 -7.39
C VAL A 63 -8.08 9.10 -8.11
N ASN A 64 -8.76 9.91 -8.90
CA ASN A 64 -8.12 11.01 -9.64
C ASN A 64 -7.53 12.07 -8.69
N GLU A 65 -8.26 12.46 -7.65
CA GLU A 65 -7.78 13.42 -6.66
C GLU A 65 -6.56 12.91 -5.90
N ALA A 66 -6.52 11.60 -5.59
CA ALA A 66 -5.37 10.98 -4.97
C ALA A 66 -4.16 10.97 -5.91
N VAL A 67 -4.36 10.62 -7.19
CA VAL A 67 -3.28 10.63 -8.19
C VAL A 67 -2.78 12.05 -8.43
N ASP A 68 -3.67 13.04 -8.57
CA ASP A 68 -3.30 14.46 -8.72
C ASP A 68 -2.48 14.97 -7.52
N ALA A 69 -2.83 14.53 -6.30
CA ALA A 69 -2.07 14.89 -5.12
C ALA A 69 -0.69 14.22 -5.10
N LEU A 70 -0.59 12.96 -5.51
CA LEU A 70 0.69 12.26 -5.64
C LEU A 70 1.59 12.88 -6.70
N GLU A 71 1.03 13.27 -7.86
CA GLU A 71 1.79 14.00 -8.88
C GLU A 71 2.38 15.29 -8.32
N ARG A 72 1.59 16.07 -7.59
CA ARG A 72 2.09 17.29 -6.91
C ARG A 72 3.19 16.97 -5.88
N MET A 73 3.06 15.88 -5.11
CA MET A 73 4.09 15.46 -4.16
C MET A 73 5.39 15.07 -4.87
N MET A 74 5.29 14.35 -5.99
CA MET A 74 6.43 14.02 -6.84
C MET A 74 7.09 15.28 -7.42
N ASP A 75 6.29 16.24 -7.91
CA ASP A 75 6.79 17.50 -8.47
C ASP A 75 7.53 18.34 -7.40
N VAL A 76 6.97 18.44 -6.19
CA VAL A 76 7.63 19.10 -5.04
C VAL A 76 8.94 18.39 -4.66
N ALA A 77 8.98 17.06 -4.77
CA ALA A 77 10.19 16.27 -4.56
C ALA A 77 11.21 16.36 -5.73
N GLY A 78 10.86 17.05 -6.82
CA GLY A 78 11.71 17.17 -8.03
C GLY A 78 11.69 15.93 -8.92
N LEU A 79 10.67 15.08 -8.82
CA LEU A 79 10.55 13.82 -9.53
C LEU A 79 9.53 13.94 -10.69
N THR A 80 10.01 14.14 -11.91
CA THR A 80 9.14 14.16 -13.12
C THR A 80 8.62 12.76 -13.43
N SER A 81 9.47 11.75 -13.30
CA SER A 81 9.13 10.33 -13.39
C SER A 81 10.07 9.52 -12.50
N ALA A 82 9.66 8.30 -12.11
CA ALA A 82 10.45 7.45 -11.24
C ALA A 82 10.11 5.97 -11.48
N HIS A 83 10.93 5.05 -10.98
CA HIS A 83 10.44 3.72 -10.65
C HIS A 83 9.39 3.85 -9.55
N ILE A 84 8.30 3.12 -9.60
CA ILE A 84 7.25 3.20 -8.58
C ILE A 84 6.96 1.81 -8.02
N ALA A 85 7.14 1.64 -6.72
CA ALA A 85 6.69 0.47 -5.99
C ALA A 85 5.46 0.83 -5.15
N GLY A 86 4.46 -0.03 -5.09
CA GLY A 86 3.26 0.25 -4.30
C GLY A 86 2.58 -1.01 -3.79
N ASN A 87 2.07 -0.96 -2.55
CA ASN A 87 1.31 -2.06 -1.97
C ASN A 87 -0.19 -1.71 -1.91
N SER A 88 -1.06 -2.67 -2.25
CA SER A 88 -2.52 -2.54 -2.11
C SER A 88 -3.07 -1.29 -2.83
N LEU A 89 -3.67 -0.34 -2.12
CA LEU A 89 -4.07 0.96 -2.67
C LEU A 89 -2.89 1.66 -3.36
N GLY A 90 -1.72 1.68 -2.73
CA GLY A 90 -0.50 2.25 -3.33
C GLY A 90 -0.09 1.55 -4.61
N GLY A 91 -0.32 0.24 -4.73
CA GLY A 91 -0.09 -0.53 -5.95
C GLY A 91 -1.03 -0.10 -7.09
N PHE A 92 -2.31 0.10 -6.79
CA PHE A 92 -3.26 0.63 -7.76
C PHE A 92 -2.92 2.07 -8.18
N LEU A 93 -2.57 2.93 -7.23
CA LEU A 93 -2.15 4.31 -7.51
C LEU A 93 -0.85 4.37 -8.33
N ALA A 94 0.09 3.44 -8.11
CA ALA A 94 1.29 3.29 -8.95
C ALA A 94 0.95 3.00 -10.42
N LEU A 95 -0.02 2.12 -10.66
CA LEU A 95 -0.52 1.83 -12.01
C LEU A 95 -1.25 3.03 -12.63
N GLN A 96 -2.00 3.78 -11.85
CA GLN A 96 -2.63 5.04 -12.30
C GLN A 96 -1.59 6.10 -12.70
N LEU A 97 -0.53 6.25 -11.90
CA LEU A 97 0.60 7.14 -12.23
C LEU A 97 1.32 6.68 -13.52
N ALA A 98 1.47 5.37 -13.72
CA ALA A 98 2.01 4.82 -14.96
C ALA A 98 1.14 5.15 -16.17
N ALA A 99 -0.18 5.03 -16.05
CA ALA A 99 -1.12 5.43 -17.12
C ALA A 99 -1.07 6.93 -17.45
N ARG A 100 -0.57 7.76 -16.51
CA ARG A 100 -0.32 9.20 -16.70
C ARG A 100 1.12 9.52 -17.15
N GLY A 101 1.96 8.50 -17.38
CA GLY A 101 3.34 8.67 -17.85
C GLY A 101 4.33 9.10 -16.76
N ARG A 102 3.97 8.95 -15.48
CA ARG A 102 4.83 9.32 -14.35
C ARG A 102 5.74 8.18 -13.89
N ALA A 103 5.59 6.97 -14.44
CA ALA A 103 6.41 5.81 -14.08
C ALA A 103 7.38 5.42 -15.18
N THR A 104 8.62 5.11 -14.82
CA THR A 104 9.63 4.45 -15.69
C THR A 104 9.52 2.93 -15.59
N SER A 105 9.05 2.40 -14.47
CA SER A 105 8.59 1.03 -14.25
C SER A 105 7.67 0.97 -13.04
N VAL A 106 6.88 -0.09 -12.91
CA VAL A 106 6.02 -0.33 -11.74
C VAL A 106 6.26 -1.71 -11.16
N VAL A 107 6.36 -1.78 -9.83
CA VAL A 107 6.22 -3.02 -9.05
C VAL A 107 5.01 -2.86 -8.13
N ALA A 108 3.93 -3.55 -8.45
CA ALA A 108 2.68 -3.50 -7.69
C ALA A 108 2.54 -4.74 -6.81
N LEU A 109 2.56 -4.56 -5.48
CA LEU A 109 2.40 -5.63 -4.49
C LEU A 109 0.92 -5.72 -4.12
N ALA A 110 0.26 -6.82 -4.48
CA ALA A 110 -1.17 -7.07 -4.25
C ALA A 110 -2.04 -5.82 -4.52
N PRO A 111 -2.01 -5.23 -5.73
CA PRO A 111 -2.72 -3.98 -6.00
C PRO A 111 -4.23 -4.13 -5.82
N ALA A 112 -4.88 -3.13 -5.20
CA ALA A 112 -6.33 -3.09 -5.03
C ALA A 112 -7.06 -2.90 -6.37
N GLY A 113 -8.34 -3.25 -6.41
CA GLY A 113 -9.24 -2.96 -7.53
C GLY A 113 -9.29 -4.00 -8.64
N GLY A 114 -8.52 -5.10 -8.53
CA GLY A 114 -8.43 -6.13 -9.56
C GLY A 114 -9.50 -7.23 -9.50
N TRP A 115 -10.41 -7.19 -8.55
CA TRP A 115 -11.52 -8.14 -8.45
C TRP A 115 -12.60 -7.89 -9.50
N ARG A 116 -13.43 -8.91 -9.77
CA ARG A 116 -14.56 -8.76 -10.69
C ARG A 116 -15.61 -7.83 -10.12
N ARG A 117 -16.29 -7.06 -10.98
CA ARG A 117 -17.29 -6.06 -10.56
C ARG A 117 -18.50 -6.69 -9.82
N ASP A 118 -18.80 -7.92 -10.12
CA ASP A 118 -19.93 -8.69 -9.56
C ASP A 118 -19.51 -9.61 -8.40
N ASP A 119 -18.27 -9.52 -7.94
CA ASP A 119 -17.77 -10.30 -6.82
C ASP A 119 -18.29 -9.72 -5.49
N PRO A 120 -19.19 -10.44 -4.79
CA PRO A 120 -19.83 -9.95 -3.57
C PRO A 120 -18.84 -9.75 -2.40
N LEU A 121 -17.64 -10.36 -2.46
CA LEU A 121 -16.62 -10.20 -1.41
C LEU A 121 -16.03 -8.78 -1.39
N PHE A 122 -16.16 -8.03 -2.48
CA PHE A 122 -15.52 -6.73 -2.65
C PHE A 122 -16.51 -5.55 -2.73
N SER A 123 -17.75 -5.71 -2.31
CA SER A 123 -18.73 -4.64 -2.15
C SER A 123 -18.86 -4.24 -0.69
N ASP A 124 -19.94 -4.69 -0.04
CA ASP A 124 -20.23 -4.28 1.35
C ASP A 124 -19.27 -4.88 2.36
N ALA A 125 -18.78 -6.11 2.12
CA ALA A 125 -17.89 -6.81 3.05
C ALA A 125 -16.54 -6.09 3.24
N ILE A 126 -15.98 -5.46 2.20
CA ILE A 126 -14.73 -4.72 2.32
C ILE A 126 -14.92 -3.43 3.14
N VAL A 127 -16.07 -2.76 2.98
CA VAL A 127 -16.43 -1.57 3.78
C VAL A 127 -16.57 -1.93 5.25
N GLU A 128 -17.31 -3.01 5.55
CA GLU A 128 -17.48 -3.50 6.91
C GLU A 128 -16.14 -3.88 7.54
N HIS A 129 -15.28 -4.59 6.79
CA HIS A 129 -13.96 -5.01 7.25
C HIS A 129 -13.09 -3.81 7.66
N PHE A 130 -12.91 -2.83 6.77
CA PHE A 130 -12.05 -1.68 7.07
C PHE A 130 -12.63 -0.77 8.15
N THR A 131 -13.96 -0.63 8.22
CA THR A 131 -14.63 0.13 9.28
C THR A 131 -14.41 -0.54 10.63
N ALA A 132 -14.65 -1.84 10.75
CA ALA A 132 -14.44 -2.59 11.98
C ALA A 132 -12.96 -2.59 12.40
N MET A 133 -12.05 -2.76 11.44
CA MET A 133 -10.61 -2.70 11.68
C MET A 133 -10.19 -1.33 12.25
N GLN A 134 -10.73 -0.23 11.70
CA GLN A 134 -10.42 1.11 12.22
C GLN A 134 -10.98 1.34 13.63
N GLU A 135 -12.21 0.88 13.92
CA GLU A 135 -12.79 0.97 15.24
C GLU A 135 -11.95 0.19 16.27
N LEU A 136 -11.54 -1.02 15.92
CA LEU A 136 -10.63 -1.82 16.74
C LEU A 136 -9.29 -1.11 16.96
N ALA A 137 -8.70 -0.56 15.91
CA ALA A 137 -7.45 0.18 16.01
C ALA A 137 -7.58 1.43 16.90
N ARG A 138 -8.68 2.17 16.80
CA ARG A 138 -8.96 3.32 17.69
C ARG A 138 -9.05 2.91 19.16
N ALA A 139 -9.66 1.78 19.45
CA ALA A 139 -9.72 1.23 20.81
C ALA A 139 -8.35 0.72 21.30
N ALA A 140 -7.54 0.17 20.40
CA ALA A 140 -6.23 -0.39 20.70
C ALA A 140 -5.11 0.65 20.79
N ALA A 141 -5.20 1.77 20.07
CA ALA A 141 -4.13 2.77 19.95
C ALA A 141 -3.61 3.31 21.31
N PRO A 142 -4.45 3.56 22.34
CA PRO A 142 -3.96 3.97 23.67
C PRO A 142 -3.09 2.91 24.36
N TYR A 143 -3.20 1.65 23.95
CA TYR A 143 -2.53 0.48 24.51
C TYR A 143 -1.53 -0.18 23.56
N ALA A 144 -1.21 0.47 22.44
CA ALA A 144 -0.39 -0.13 21.38
C ALA A 144 0.94 -0.68 21.91
N ASP A 145 1.68 0.10 22.70
CA ASP A 145 2.95 -0.33 23.30
C ASP A 145 2.78 -1.60 24.18
N SER A 146 1.68 -1.71 24.91
CA SER A 146 1.38 -2.87 25.77
C SER A 146 0.96 -4.10 24.93
N ILE A 147 0.22 -3.90 23.85
CA ILE A 147 -0.20 -4.97 22.93
C ILE A 147 1.02 -5.59 22.28
N VAL A 148 1.91 -4.78 21.72
CA VAL A 148 3.09 -5.29 21.00
C VAL A 148 4.20 -5.82 21.91
N ALA A 149 4.11 -5.60 23.22
CA ALA A 149 5.04 -6.16 24.19
C ALA A 149 5.00 -7.71 24.25
N SER A 150 3.87 -8.32 23.86
CA SER A 150 3.73 -9.78 23.79
C SER A 150 3.78 -10.30 22.35
N ALA A 151 4.31 -11.51 22.16
CA ALA A 151 4.28 -12.18 20.84
C ALA A 151 2.85 -12.37 20.33
N GLU A 152 1.93 -12.77 21.20
CA GLU A 152 0.52 -12.95 20.84
C GLU A 152 -0.14 -11.63 20.42
N GLY A 153 0.17 -10.52 21.09
CA GLY A 153 -0.34 -9.21 20.70
C GLY A 153 0.19 -8.78 19.32
N ARG A 154 1.48 -9.00 19.03
CA ARG A 154 2.04 -8.73 17.70
C ARG A 154 1.40 -9.61 16.64
N ARG A 155 1.27 -10.92 16.88
CA ARG A 155 0.60 -11.85 15.98
C ARG A 155 -0.80 -11.38 15.61
N ARG A 156 -1.63 -11.04 16.62
CA ARG A 156 -3.01 -10.57 16.37
C ARG A 156 -3.06 -9.24 15.62
N ALA A 157 -2.12 -8.35 15.87
CA ALA A 157 -2.07 -7.05 15.21
C ALA A 157 -1.70 -7.15 13.72
N THR A 158 -1.06 -8.24 13.30
CA THR A 158 -0.53 -8.41 11.94
C THR A 158 -1.17 -9.56 11.15
N GLU A 159 -1.97 -10.43 11.77
CA GLU A 159 -2.46 -11.71 11.22
C GLU A 159 -3.24 -11.61 9.90
N PHE A 160 -3.78 -10.45 9.56
CA PHE A 160 -4.48 -10.23 8.30
C PHE A 160 -3.55 -9.79 7.18
N ILE A 161 -2.42 -9.16 7.52
CA ILE A 161 -1.54 -8.52 6.55
C ILE A 161 -0.21 -9.24 6.35
N THR A 162 0.20 -10.08 7.32
CA THR A 162 1.44 -10.87 7.23
C THR A 162 1.22 -12.31 7.66
N THR A 163 2.12 -13.20 7.25
CA THR A 163 2.21 -14.59 7.73
C THR A 163 3.31 -14.74 8.78
N GLU A 164 4.39 -13.97 8.64
CA GLU A 164 5.54 -13.94 9.53
C GLU A 164 5.64 -12.59 10.23
N PHE A 165 5.63 -12.57 11.56
CA PHE A 165 5.61 -11.32 12.34
C PHE A 165 6.80 -11.16 13.29
N GLU A 166 7.54 -12.23 13.58
CA GLU A 166 8.57 -12.25 14.62
C GLU A 166 9.71 -11.27 14.35
N HIS A 167 10.06 -11.10 13.09
CA HIS A 167 11.13 -10.20 12.63
C HIS A 167 10.68 -8.74 12.52
N ILE A 168 9.37 -8.46 12.59
CA ILE A 168 8.85 -7.09 12.51
C ILE A 168 9.06 -6.39 13.85
N PRO A 169 9.76 -5.24 13.88
CA PRO A 169 9.96 -4.48 15.12
C PRO A 169 8.64 -4.12 15.82
N ALA A 170 8.58 -4.32 17.12
CA ALA A 170 7.38 -4.05 17.90
C ALA A 170 6.91 -2.59 17.77
N GLU A 171 7.85 -1.63 17.71
CA GLU A 171 7.54 -0.22 17.51
C GLU A 171 6.93 0.07 16.13
N LEU A 172 7.26 -0.70 15.09
CA LEU A 172 6.65 -0.56 13.78
C LEU A 172 5.19 -1.04 13.82
N ILE A 173 4.91 -2.18 14.46
CA ILE A 173 3.54 -2.68 14.64
C ILE A 173 2.71 -1.71 15.48
N ALA A 174 3.27 -1.17 16.57
CA ALA A 174 2.60 -0.14 17.39
C ALA A 174 2.29 1.12 16.56
N HIS A 175 3.23 1.55 15.71
CA HIS A 175 3.04 2.66 14.78
C HIS A 175 1.88 2.39 13.81
N GLN A 176 1.81 1.19 13.23
CA GLN A 176 0.72 0.80 12.30
C GLN A 176 -0.65 0.81 12.99
N ILE A 177 -0.78 0.25 14.21
CA ILE A 177 -2.02 0.33 15.00
C ILE A 177 -2.47 1.80 15.16
N CYS A 178 -1.55 2.67 15.54
CA CYS A 178 -1.85 4.08 15.72
C CYS A 178 -2.12 4.81 14.38
N GLY A 179 -1.47 4.41 13.29
CA GLY A 179 -1.69 4.94 11.95
C GLY A 179 -3.09 4.67 11.43
N VAL A 180 -3.54 3.42 11.55
CA VAL A 180 -4.93 3.01 11.22
C VAL A 180 -5.94 3.82 12.04
N ALA A 181 -5.70 3.96 13.35
CA ALA A 181 -6.58 4.72 14.24
C ALA A 181 -6.68 6.21 13.87
N ALA A 182 -5.59 6.78 13.38
CA ALA A 182 -5.47 8.21 13.04
C ALA A 182 -5.79 8.53 11.58
N CYS A 183 -6.06 7.52 10.73
CA CYS A 183 -6.50 7.74 9.35
C CYS A 183 -7.89 8.39 9.35
N THR A 184 -8.02 9.59 8.76
CA THR A 184 -9.26 10.38 8.84
C THR A 184 -10.27 10.05 7.75
N ASP A 185 -9.78 9.62 6.59
CA ASP A 185 -10.58 9.52 5.37
C ASP A 185 -11.02 8.08 5.02
N VAL A 186 -11.06 7.16 6.01
CA VAL A 186 -11.46 5.75 5.78
C VAL A 186 -12.85 5.67 5.17
N GLY A 187 -13.86 6.28 5.79
CA GLY A 187 -15.23 6.27 5.29
C GLY A 187 -15.35 6.86 3.86
N PRO A 188 -14.92 8.11 3.63
CA PRO A 188 -14.95 8.73 2.30
C PRO A 188 -14.23 7.93 1.20
N VAL A 189 -13.07 7.34 1.49
CA VAL A 189 -12.34 6.50 0.53
C VAL A 189 -13.15 5.26 0.15
N LEU A 190 -13.73 4.57 1.14
CA LEU A 190 -14.52 3.37 0.90
C LEU A 190 -15.81 3.67 0.14
N GLU A 191 -16.50 4.76 0.47
CA GLU A 191 -17.71 5.20 -0.25
C GLU A 191 -17.42 5.43 -1.75
N VAL A 192 -16.30 6.08 -2.06
CA VAL A 192 -15.87 6.32 -3.44
C VAL A 192 -15.50 5.01 -4.13
N ALA A 193 -14.74 4.15 -3.46
CA ALA A 193 -14.32 2.86 -4.00
C ALA A 193 -15.50 1.97 -4.39
N VAL A 194 -16.58 2.01 -3.60
CA VAL A 194 -17.83 1.26 -3.88
C VAL A 194 -18.66 1.95 -4.97
N ARG A 195 -18.81 3.27 -4.91
CA ARG A 195 -19.67 4.03 -5.83
C ARG A 195 -19.10 4.11 -7.24
N ASP A 196 -17.83 4.49 -7.36
CA ASP A 196 -17.20 4.81 -8.66
C ASP A 196 -16.51 3.58 -9.26
N GLY A 197 -16.28 2.55 -8.44
CA GLY A 197 -15.54 1.36 -8.83
C GLY A 197 -14.06 1.65 -9.10
N TRP A 198 -13.36 0.59 -9.49
CA TRP A 198 -11.94 0.64 -9.82
C TRP A 198 -11.77 0.53 -11.33
N GLU A 199 -11.19 1.54 -11.96
CA GLU A 199 -10.92 1.56 -13.40
C GLU A 199 -9.46 1.91 -13.65
N LEU A 200 -8.87 1.25 -14.62
CA LEU A 200 -7.49 1.45 -15.04
C LEU A 200 -7.43 1.60 -16.57
N ALA A 201 -6.88 2.71 -17.03
CA ALA A 201 -6.57 2.92 -18.43
C ALA A 201 -5.29 2.17 -18.82
N ALA A 202 -5.34 0.84 -18.76
CA ALA A 202 -4.18 -0.05 -18.90
C ALA A 202 -3.48 0.11 -20.27
N GLU A 203 -4.23 0.44 -21.32
CA GLU A 203 -3.72 0.72 -22.66
C GLU A 203 -2.77 1.93 -22.72
N ARG A 204 -2.79 2.78 -21.70
CA ARG A 204 -1.89 3.94 -21.57
C ARG A 204 -0.60 3.63 -20.83
N ILE A 205 -0.48 2.46 -20.21
CA ILE A 205 0.71 2.03 -19.50
C ILE A 205 1.73 1.51 -20.51
N THR A 206 2.81 2.24 -20.69
CA THR A 206 3.86 1.92 -21.68
C THR A 206 5.17 1.46 -21.05
N CYS A 207 5.30 1.55 -19.74
CA CYS A 207 6.47 1.11 -18.98
C CYS A 207 6.35 -0.36 -18.56
N PRO A 208 7.47 -1.03 -18.21
CA PRO A 208 7.44 -2.37 -17.62
C PRO A 208 6.64 -2.40 -16.33
N VAL A 209 5.82 -3.44 -16.17
CA VAL A 209 5.01 -3.68 -14.96
C VAL A 209 5.29 -5.08 -14.44
N ARG A 210 5.63 -5.16 -13.15
CA ARG A 210 5.65 -6.40 -12.36
C ARG A 210 4.52 -6.36 -11.35
N ILE A 211 3.76 -7.46 -11.24
CA ILE A 211 2.73 -7.63 -10.22
C ILE A 211 3.15 -8.78 -9.33
N VAL A 212 3.28 -8.50 -8.03
CA VAL A 212 3.67 -9.47 -7.01
C VAL A 212 2.48 -9.74 -6.11
N TRP A 213 2.22 -11.00 -5.79
CA TRP A 213 1.09 -11.38 -4.92
C TRP A 213 1.50 -12.47 -3.94
N GLY A 214 1.07 -12.34 -2.69
CA GLY A 214 1.23 -13.41 -1.70
C GLY A 214 0.14 -14.48 -1.84
N SER A 215 0.50 -15.75 -1.81
CA SER A 215 -0.46 -16.85 -1.93
C SER A 215 -1.41 -16.96 -0.73
N ASN A 216 -1.01 -16.43 0.44
CA ASN A 216 -1.76 -16.41 1.70
C ASN A 216 -2.35 -15.01 2.01
N ASP A 217 -2.55 -14.17 1.00
CA ASP A 217 -3.18 -12.85 1.17
C ASP A 217 -4.63 -13.01 1.67
N LYS A 218 -4.88 -12.55 2.91
CA LYS A 218 -6.20 -12.60 3.55
C LYS A 218 -7.03 -11.35 3.32
N VAL A 219 -6.41 -10.26 2.86
CA VAL A 219 -7.09 -9.00 2.53
C VAL A 219 -7.60 -9.02 1.10
N LEU A 220 -6.73 -9.39 0.17
CA LEU A 220 -7.02 -9.51 -1.26
C LEU A 220 -6.66 -10.93 -1.74
N PRO A 221 -7.55 -11.91 -1.54
CA PRO A 221 -7.26 -13.32 -1.79
C PRO A 221 -6.85 -13.61 -3.23
N TRP A 222 -5.70 -14.29 -3.38
CA TRP A 222 -5.24 -14.83 -4.66
C TRP A 222 -6.05 -16.07 -5.05
N PRO A 223 -6.43 -16.27 -6.33
CA PRO A 223 -6.24 -15.35 -7.47
C PRO A 223 -7.45 -14.43 -7.73
N SER A 224 -8.54 -14.50 -6.95
CA SER A 224 -9.81 -13.83 -7.22
C SER A 224 -9.65 -12.30 -7.23
N ALA A 225 -8.92 -11.75 -6.26
CA ALA A 225 -8.68 -10.30 -6.19
C ALA A 225 -7.81 -9.77 -7.32
N ALA A 226 -7.08 -10.62 -8.04
CA ALA A 226 -6.24 -10.27 -9.17
C ALA A 226 -6.92 -10.46 -10.54
N ALA A 227 -8.18 -10.90 -10.58
CA ALA A 227 -8.83 -11.39 -11.79
C ALA A 227 -8.78 -10.40 -12.97
N ARG A 228 -9.20 -9.14 -12.75
CA ARG A 228 -9.21 -8.13 -13.82
C ARG A 228 -7.80 -7.71 -14.26
N PHE A 229 -6.84 -7.66 -13.33
CA PHE A 229 -5.45 -7.40 -13.73
C PHE A 229 -4.92 -8.50 -14.65
N ARG A 230 -5.21 -9.76 -14.33
CA ARG A 230 -4.72 -10.91 -15.10
C ARG A 230 -5.43 -11.12 -16.42
N GLU A 231 -6.72 -10.86 -16.48
CA GLU A 231 -7.57 -11.24 -17.61
C GLU A 231 -7.87 -10.07 -18.54
N GLU A 232 -7.93 -8.83 -18.00
CA GLU A 232 -8.39 -7.66 -18.75
C GLU A 232 -7.28 -6.61 -18.92
N TRP A 233 -6.68 -6.16 -17.82
CA TRP A 233 -5.85 -4.96 -17.82
C TRP A 233 -4.38 -5.22 -18.16
N LEU A 234 -3.77 -6.20 -17.50
CA LEU A 234 -2.32 -6.42 -17.54
C LEU A 234 -1.97 -7.92 -17.68
N PRO A 235 -2.59 -8.65 -18.64
CA PRO A 235 -2.32 -10.08 -18.82
C PRO A 235 -0.85 -10.37 -19.19
N HIS A 236 -0.14 -9.37 -19.71
CA HIS A 236 1.24 -9.49 -20.16
C HIS A 236 2.26 -8.91 -19.15
N ALA A 237 1.81 -8.47 -17.96
CA ALA A 237 2.73 -8.06 -16.90
C ALA A 237 3.64 -9.22 -16.45
N ASP A 238 4.75 -8.88 -15.83
CA ASP A 238 5.60 -9.86 -15.14
C ASP A 238 4.93 -10.26 -13.81
N TRP A 239 4.39 -11.49 -13.75
CA TRP A 239 3.63 -12.00 -12.61
C TRP A 239 4.50 -12.84 -11.70
N VAL A 240 4.57 -12.47 -10.41
CA VAL A 240 5.27 -13.21 -9.36
C VAL A 240 4.29 -13.54 -8.25
N VAL A 241 4.16 -14.83 -7.89
CA VAL A 241 3.39 -15.27 -6.73
C VAL A 241 4.38 -15.78 -5.69
N LEU A 242 4.34 -15.19 -4.50
CA LEU A 242 5.19 -15.57 -3.38
C LEU A 242 4.44 -16.57 -2.51
N ASP A 243 5.01 -17.76 -2.35
CA ASP A 243 4.41 -18.82 -1.54
C ASP A 243 4.47 -18.47 -0.05
N ASP A 244 3.37 -18.76 0.66
CA ASP A 244 3.22 -18.52 2.10
C ASP A 244 3.36 -17.05 2.54
N VAL A 245 3.22 -16.10 1.63
CA VAL A 245 3.31 -14.65 1.91
C VAL A 245 1.90 -14.04 2.00
N GLY A 246 1.72 -13.09 2.93
CA GLY A 246 0.47 -12.37 3.16
C GLY A 246 0.30 -11.14 2.26
N HIS A 247 -0.59 -10.23 2.67
CA HIS A 247 -0.93 -9.01 1.92
C HIS A 247 0.21 -8.00 1.83
N CYS A 248 0.98 -7.86 2.90
CA CYS A 248 2.10 -6.92 2.99
C CYS A 248 3.43 -7.65 2.79
N ALA A 249 3.71 -8.10 1.56
CA ALA A 249 4.94 -8.82 1.23
C ALA A 249 6.21 -8.05 1.65
N GLN A 250 6.19 -6.71 1.64
CA GLN A 250 7.30 -5.87 2.11
C GLN A 250 7.57 -5.99 3.61
N LEU A 251 6.60 -6.50 4.38
CA LEU A 251 6.77 -6.83 5.79
C LEU A 251 7.13 -8.31 6.00
N ASP A 252 6.55 -9.23 5.22
CA ASP A 252 6.79 -10.67 5.32
C ASP A 252 8.19 -11.06 4.83
N THR A 253 8.56 -10.62 3.62
CA THR A 253 9.80 -11.02 2.92
C THR A 253 10.55 -9.79 2.40
N PRO A 254 11.02 -8.90 3.30
CA PRO A 254 11.53 -7.58 2.90
C PRO A 254 12.74 -7.65 1.95
N LEU A 255 13.63 -8.62 2.11
CA LEU A 255 14.80 -8.75 1.23
C LEU A 255 14.41 -9.21 -0.17
N GLU A 256 13.50 -10.18 -0.28
CA GLU A 256 13.00 -10.66 -1.56
C GLU A 256 12.21 -9.56 -2.30
N VAL A 257 11.37 -8.82 -1.57
CA VAL A 257 10.67 -7.65 -2.14
C VAL A 257 11.64 -6.57 -2.60
N ALA A 258 12.73 -6.32 -1.86
CA ALA A 258 13.76 -5.38 -2.30
C ALA A 258 14.44 -5.81 -3.61
N GLU A 259 14.68 -7.11 -3.80
CA GLU A 259 15.22 -7.67 -5.05
C GLU A 259 14.22 -7.58 -6.21
N LEU A 260 12.93 -7.76 -5.93
CA LEU A 260 11.88 -7.65 -6.95
C LEU A 260 11.65 -6.20 -7.41
N ILE A 261 11.93 -5.22 -6.55
CA ILE A 261 11.80 -3.78 -6.86
C ILE A 261 13.07 -3.27 -7.58
N GLY A 262 14.24 -3.70 -7.17
CA GLY A 262 15.55 -3.23 -7.68
C GLY A 262 16.05 -3.99 -8.84
#